data_397997d4b7edf07ba1775191fcdf24c3
#
_entry.id   397997d4b7edf07ba1775191fcdf24c3
#
_cell.length_a   1.000
_cell.length_b   1.000
_cell.length_c   1.000
_cell.angle_alpha   90.00
_cell.angle_beta   90.00
_cell.angle_gamma   90.00
#
_symmetry.space_group_name_H-M   'P 1'
#
loop_
_entity.id
_entity.type
_entity.pdbx_description
1 polymer ?
#
loop_
_entity_poly.entity_id
_entity_poly.type
_entity_poly.pdbx_seq_one_letter_code
_entity_poly.pdbx_strand_id
1 'polypeptide(L)'
;SLGVLDTIEDPLPKEITKKLSLPELKDALLYIHFPKNEKLTVASRKRFAFEEIFYLQVKQYEERLLAKHSLTYPITINKKEVATFIKSFPFKPTQAQLDAIDSITNDLVRKEPMGRLLEGDVGSGKTFVAAVISKIILSNKADDGQHLQVAYMAPTEILAKQHFESFVRFFKGTDVEIGLLTSSGCM
;
A
#
# COMPACT_ATOMS: atom_id res chain seq x y z
N SER A 1 -40.59 -15.79 1.54
CA SER A 1 -41.70 -14.82 1.63
C SER A 1 -41.09 -13.41 1.59
N LEU A 2 -41.74 -12.48 0.88
CA LEU A 2 -41.30 -11.07 0.75
C LEU A 2 -41.20 -10.33 2.09
N GLY A 3 -41.84 -10.84 3.18
CA GLY A 3 -41.79 -10.25 4.50
C GLY A 3 -40.38 -10.20 5.15
N VAL A 4 -39.46 -11.03 4.74
CA VAL A 4 -38.06 -10.97 5.24
C VAL A 4 -37.34 -9.72 4.74
N LEU A 5 -37.70 -9.21 3.55
CA LEU A 5 -37.11 -7.99 3.02
C LEU A 5 -37.44 -6.73 3.78
N ASP A 6 -38.56 -6.74 4.54
CA ASP A 6 -39.00 -5.61 5.37
C ASP A 6 -38.18 -5.49 6.68
N THR A 7 -37.48 -6.54 7.06
CA THR A 7 -36.67 -6.58 8.29
C THR A 7 -35.18 -6.26 8.05
N ILE A 8 -34.77 -6.16 6.78
CA ILE A 8 -33.37 -5.89 6.44
C ILE A 8 -33.13 -4.38 6.45
N GLU A 9 -32.27 -3.93 7.35
CA GLU A 9 -31.82 -2.54 7.36
C GLU A 9 -30.89 -2.26 6.18
N ASP A 10 -31.07 -1.10 5.55
CA ASP A 10 -30.18 -0.67 4.47
C ASP A 10 -28.86 -0.20 5.07
N PRO A 11 -27.74 -0.88 4.76
CA PRO A 11 -26.45 -0.54 5.35
C PRO A 11 -25.85 0.75 4.80
N LEU A 12 -26.31 1.24 3.64
CA LEU A 12 -25.85 2.50 3.09
C LEU A 12 -26.61 3.68 3.70
N PRO A 13 -25.91 4.76 4.11
CA PRO A 13 -26.55 5.99 4.58
C PRO A 13 -27.51 6.57 3.53
N LYS A 14 -28.70 6.98 3.97
CA LYS A 14 -29.74 7.53 3.06
C LYS A 14 -29.29 8.75 2.27
N GLU A 15 -28.37 9.54 2.80
CA GLU A 15 -27.81 10.69 2.10
C GLU A 15 -26.99 10.25 0.89
N ILE A 16 -26.23 9.16 1.03
CA ILE A 16 -25.41 8.60 -0.06
C ILE A 16 -26.31 8.00 -1.14
N THR A 17 -27.28 7.20 -0.76
CA THR A 17 -28.20 6.57 -1.73
C THR A 17 -28.97 7.61 -2.53
N LYS A 18 -29.45 8.69 -1.88
CA LYS A 18 -30.10 9.81 -2.54
C LYS A 18 -29.17 10.59 -3.47
N LYS A 19 -27.98 10.97 -2.98
CA LYS A 19 -27.00 11.74 -3.75
C LYS A 19 -26.56 11.02 -5.05
N LEU A 20 -26.43 9.71 -4.98
CA LEU A 20 -25.97 8.87 -6.11
C LEU A 20 -27.13 8.26 -6.93
N SER A 21 -28.38 8.57 -6.57
CA SER A 21 -29.58 8.02 -7.17
C SER A 21 -29.56 6.49 -7.21
N LEU A 22 -29.18 5.88 -6.08
CA LEU A 22 -29.17 4.43 -5.92
C LEU A 22 -30.53 3.98 -5.38
N PRO A 23 -31.09 2.85 -5.83
CA PRO A 23 -32.32 2.28 -5.28
C PRO A 23 -32.10 1.85 -3.82
N GLU A 24 -33.18 1.78 -3.03
CA GLU A 24 -33.13 1.19 -1.70
C GLU A 24 -32.80 -0.31 -1.77
N LEU A 25 -32.23 -0.86 -0.68
CA LEU A 25 -31.77 -2.24 -0.65
C LEU A 25 -32.85 -3.24 -1.05
N LYS A 26 -34.06 -3.07 -0.52
CA LYS A 26 -35.22 -3.91 -0.79
C LYS A 26 -35.55 -3.93 -2.30
N ASP A 27 -35.63 -2.75 -2.92
CA ASP A 27 -35.93 -2.62 -4.34
C ASP A 27 -34.79 -3.20 -5.21
N ALA A 28 -33.54 -2.96 -4.81
CA ALA A 28 -32.39 -3.50 -5.52
C ALA A 28 -32.36 -5.02 -5.48
N LEU A 29 -32.63 -5.64 -4.34
CA LEU A 29 -32.73 -7.10 -4.20
C LEU A 29 -33.89 -7.66 -5.03
N LEU A 30 -35.03 -6.98 -5.04
CA LEU A 30 -36.17 -7.41 -5.85
C LEU A 30 -35.84 -7.36 -7.34
N TYR A 31 -35.30 -6.24 -7.84
CA TYR A 31 -35.10 -6.05 -9.27
C TYR A 31 -33.88 -6.77 -9.84
N ILE A 32 -32.92 -7.19 -9.01
CA ILE A 32 -31.81 -8.03 -9.50
C ILE A 32 -32.24 -9.48 -9.71
N HIS A 33 -33.20 -9.96 -8.90
CA HIS A 33 -33.75 -11.33 -8.99
C HIS A 33 -34.99 -11.43 -9.87
N PHE A 34 -35.84 -10.39 -9.82
CA PHE A 34 -37.11 -10.34 -10.57
C PHE A 34 -37.17 -9.04 -11.39
N PRO A 35 -36.44 -8.95 -12.49
CA PRO A 35 -36.32 -7.72 -13.27
C PRO A 35 -37.64 -7.36 -13.95
N LYS A 36 -38.18 -6.17 -13.67
CA LYS A 36 -39.34 -5.63 -14.38
C LYS A 36 -38.92 -4.97 -15.71
N ASN A 37 -37.73 -4.37 -15.76
CA ASN A 37 -37.14 -3.78 -16.94
C ASN A 37 -35.61 -3.64 -16.76
N GLU A 38 -34.90 -3.45 -17.86
CA GLU A 38 -33.44 -3.35 -17.90
C GLU A 38 -32.89 -2.20 -17.05
N LYS A 39 -33.55 -1.04 -17.05
CA LYS A 39 -33.09 0.15 -16.29
C LYS A 39 -33.02 -0.12 -14.80
N LEU A 40 -34.03 -0.80 -14.22
CA LEU A 40 -34.07 -1.15 -12.80
C LEU A 40 -33.00 -2.19 -12.45
N THR A 41 -32.77 -3.15 -13.34
CA THR A 41 -31.69 -4.13 -13.16
C THR A 41 -30.30 -3.48 -13.15
N VAL A 42 -30.05 -2.56 -14.08
CA VAL A 42 -28.79 -1.82 -14.17
C VAL A 42 -28.61 -0.95 -12.90
N ALA A 43 -29.65 -0.27 -12.45
CA ALA A 43 -29.59 0.52 -11.21
C ALA A 43 -29.30 -0.34 -9.98
N SER A 44 -29.87 -1.54 -9.89
CA SER A 44 -29.62 -2.49 -8.81
C SER A 44 -28.17 -3.01 -8.83
N ARG A 45 -27.65 -3.38 -10.01
CA ARG A 45 -26.24 -3.78 -10.16
C ARG A 45 -25.30 -2.65 -9.76
N LYS A 46 -25.59 -1.41 -10.19
CA LYS A 46 -24.82 -0.23 -9.81
C LYS A 46 -24.79 -0.05 -8.29
N ARG A 47 -25.91 -0.27 -7.60
CA ARG A 47 -25.98 -0.18 -6.15
C ARG A 47 -25.06 -1.20 -5.49
N PHE A 48 -25.16 -2.48 -5.85
CA PHE A 48 -24.33 -3.52 -5.21
C PHE A 48 -22.84 -3.34 -5.49
N ALA A 49 -22.47 -2.97 -6.73
CA ALA A 49 -21.09 -2.65 -7.05
C ALA A 49 -20.57 -1.45 -6.24
N PHE A 50 -21.39 -0.41 -6.05
CA PHE A 50 -21.04 0.72 -5.20
C PHE A 50 -20.88 0.30 -3.73
N GLU A 51 -21.80 -0.50 -3.21
CA GLU A 51 -21.78 -0.96 -1.82
C GLU A 51 -20.51 -1.75 -1.50
N GLU A 52 -20.12 -2.68 -2.36
CA GLU A 52 -18.89 -3.46 -2.21
C GLU A 52 -17.66 -2.56 -2.10
N ILE A 53 -17.49 -1.62 -3.03
CA ILE A 53 -16.37 -0.67 -3.02
C ILE A 53 -16.45 0.28 -1.82
N PHE A 54 -17.65 0.72 -1.45
CA PHE A 54 -17.84 1.61 -0.31
C PHE A 54 -17.33 0.99 0.99
N TYR A 55 -17.68 -0.27 1.26
CA TYR A 55 -17.18 -0.95 2.47
C TYR A 55 -15.67 -1.14 2.46
N LEU A 56 -15.10 -1.51 1.32
CA LEU A 56 -13.64 -1.60 1.20
C LEU A 56 -12.96 -0.25 1.50
N GLN A 57 -13.53 0.85 1.01
CA GLN A 57 -12.98 2.19 1.26
C GLN A 57 -13.16 2.62 2.73
N VAL A 58 -14.29 2.32 3.35
CA VAL A 58 -14.52 2.60 4.79
C VAL A 58 -13.51 1.86 5.63
N LYS A 59 -13.34 0.55 5.39
CA LYS A 59 -12.35 -0.26 6.11
C LYS A 59 -10.93 0.28 5.96
N GLN A 60 -10.53 0.62 4.74
CA GLN A 60 -9.20 1.21 4.51
C GLN A 60 -9.05 2.57 5.21
N TYR A 61 -10.12 3.36 5.27
CA TYR A 61 -10.08 4.64 5.96
C TYR A 61 -9.96 4.47 7.49
N GLU A 62 -10.67 3.51 8.06
CA GLU A 62 -10.53 3.14 9.48
C GLU A 62 -9.11 2.67 9.81
N GLU A 63 -8.53 1.79 8.99
CA GLU A 63 -7.15 1.32 9.16
C GLU A 63 -6.15 2.48 9.09
N ARG A 64 -6.37 3.45 8.18
CA ARG A 64 -5.54 4.66 8.10
C ARG A 64 -5.68 5.56 9.33
N LEU A 65 -6.89 5.70 9.88
CA LEU A 65 -7.11 6.47 11.10
C LEU A 65 -6.42 5.82 12.30
N LEU A 66 -6.52 4.50 12.42
CA LEU A 66 -5.82 3.75 13.47
C LEU A 66 -4.30 3.86 13.33
N ALA A 67 -3.78 3.76 12.10
CA ALA A 67 -2.35 3.90 11.85
C ALA A 67 -1.82 5.30 12.22
N LYS A 68 -2.60 6.37 12.04
CA LYS A 68 -2.20 7.74 12.41
C LYS A 68 -1.90 7.92 13.90
N HIS A 69 -2.50 7.09 14.75
CA HIS A 69 -2.25 7.10 16.20
C HIS A 69 -1.09 6.20 16.61
N SER A 70 -0.49 5.46 15.67
CA SER A 70 0.67 4.62 15.94
C SER A 70 1.93 5.47 16.02
N LEU A 71 2.84 5.08 16.93
CA LEU A 71 4.14 5.72 17.03
C LEU A 71 4.99 5.37 15.81
N THR A 72 5.70 6.35 15.28
CA THR A 72 6.71 6.19 14.24
C THR A 72 8.02 6.82 14.64
N TYR A 73 9.12 6.25 14.19
CA TYR A 73 10.44 6.83 14.41
C TYR A 73 10.67 7.95 13.40
N PRO A 74 11.07 9.15 13.85
CA PRO A 74 11.40 10.24 12.94
C PRO A 74 12.65 9.87 12.12
N ILE A 75 12.51 9.89 10.81
CA ILE A 75 13.61 9.60 9.88
C ILE A 75 14.33 10.90 9.52
N THR A 76 15.62 10.94 9.81
CA THR A 76 16.50 12.04 9.38
C THR A 76 17.20 11.66 8.08
N ILE A 77 17.23 12.59 7.12
CA ILE A 77 17.75 12.34 5.79
C ILE A 77 19.10 13.01 5.61
N ASN A 78 20.13 12.21 5.45
CA ASN A 78 21.46 12.67 5.03
C ASN A 78 21.54 12.69 3.50
N LYS A 79 21.22 13.82 2.90
CA LYS A 79 21.21 14.00 1.44
C LYS A 79 22.55 13.64 0.78
N LYS A 80 23.69 13.88 1.45
CA LYS A 80 25.04 13.55 0.91
C LYS A 80 25.23 12.05 0.84
N GLU A 81 24.86 11.33 1.90
CA GLU A 81 24.98 9.87 1.97
C GLU A 81 24.06 9.20 0.92
N VAL A 82 22.80 9.66 0.82
CA VAL A 82 21.85 9.19 -0.19
C VAL A 82 22.39 9.41 -1.61
N ALA A 83 22.91 10.60 -1.90
CA ALA A 83 23.48 10.90 -3.21
C ALA A 83 24.71 10.03 -3.52
N THR A 84 25.55 9.74 -2.52
CA THR A 84 26.70 8.84 -2.66
C THR A 84 26.24 7.41 -2.93
N PHE A 85 25.24 6.93 -2.20
CA PHE A 85 24.69 5.60 -2.42
C PHE A 85 24.03 5.46 -3.79
N ILE A 86 23.28 6.47 -4.25
CA ILE A 86 22.72 6.47 -5.61
C ILE A 86 23.81 6.43 -6.67
N LYS A 87 24.92 7.13 -6.47
CA LYS A 87 26.07 7.11 -7.42
C LYS A 87 26.83 5.79 -7.47
N SER A 88 26.70 4.93 -6.46
CA SER A 88 27.34 3.61 -6.44
C SER A 88 26.68 2.61 -7.39
N PHE A 89 25.49 2.89 -7.88
CA PHE A 89 24.79 2.03 -8.84
C PHE A 89 25.42 2.13 -10.23
N PRO A 90 25.48 1.01 -11.00
CA PRO A 90 26.11 0.97 -12.32
C PRO A 90 25.30 1.65 -13.43
N PHE A 91 24.25 2.36 -13.07
CA PHE A 91 23.34 3.07 -13.98
C PHE A 91 22.92 4.43 -13.41
N LYS A 92 22.47 5.31 -14.28
CA LYS A 92 21.87 6.59 -13.87
C LYS A 92 20.38 6.39 -13.61
N PRO A 93 19.85 6.83 -12.47
CA PRO A 93 18.42 6.78 -12.21
C PRO A 93 17.64 7.69 -13.17
N THR A 94 16.42 7.29 -13.51
CA THR A 94 15.49 8.13 -14.27
C THR A 94 14.91 9.23 -13.38
N GLN A 95 14.38 10.30 -13.99
CA GLN A 95 13.72 11.36 -13.23
C GLN A 95 12.55 10.81 -12.42
N ALA A 96 11.73 9.93 -12.99
CA ALA A 96 10.61 9.29 -12.28
C ALA A 96 11.04 8.50 -11.03
N GLN A 97 12.20 7.83 -11.07
CA GLN A 97 12.75 7.15 -9.90
C GLN A 97 13.21 8.13 -8.82
N LEU A 98 13.83 9.23 -9.21
CA LEU A 98 14.23 10.30 -8.28
C LEU A 98 13.01 10.97 -7.65
N ASP A 99 11.99 11.29 -8.43
CA ASP A 99 10.73 11.87 -7.96
C ASP A 99 10.01 10.93 -6.97
N ALA A 100 10.04 9.62 -7.24
CA ALA A 100 9.51 8.62 -6.34
C ALA A 100 10.27 8.55 -5.01
N ILE A 101 11.61 8.58 -5.06
CA ILE A 101 12.47 8.64 -3.86
C ILE A 101 12.17 9.90 -3.05
N ASP A 102 12.11 11.06 -3.68
CA ASP A 102 11.82 12.33 -3.02
C ASP A 102 10.43 12.32 -2.37
N SER A 103 9.44 11.80 -3.08
CA SER A 103 8.07 11.69 -2.58
C SER A 103 7.96 10.78 -1.34
N ILE A 104 8.59 9.60 -1.37
CA ILE A 104 8.64 8.66 -0.25
C ILE A 104 9.42 9.27 0.91
N THR A 105 10.53 9.91 0.61
CA THR A 105 11.39 10.56 1.61
C THR A 105 10.65 11.67 2.36
N ASN A 106 9.85 12.48 1.65
CA ASN A 106 9.01 13.51 2.27
C ASN A 106 7.92 12.93 3.19
N ASP A 107 7.44 11.71 2.92
CA ASP A 107 6.51 11.04 3.82
C ASP A 107 7.21 10.47 5.05
N LEU A 108 8.41 9.91 4.91
CA LEU A 108 9.19 9.32 6.01
C LEU A 108 9.60 10.34 7.10
N VAL A 109 9.72 11.61 6.74
CA VAL A 109 10.04 12.69 7.71
C VAL A 109 8.84 13.05 8.59
N ARG A 110 7.62 12.63 8.21
CA ARG A 110 6.42 12.90 8.99
C ARG A 110 6.38 12.02 10.23
N LYS A 111 5.70 12.51 11.26
CA LYS A 111 5.48 11.76 12.52
C LYS A 111 4.38 10.71 12.43
N GLU A 112 3.85 10.46 11.23
CA GLU A 112 2.79 9.48 10.96
C GLU A 112 3.37 8.32 10.15
N PRO A 113 2.95 7.07 10.43
CA PRO A 113 3.36 5.92 9.62
C PRO A 113 2.98 6.11 8.15
N MET A 114 3.92 5.84 7.27
CA MET A 114 3.72 5.94 5.83
C MET A 114 3.06 4.67 5.28
N GLY A 115 2.01 4.83 4.48
CA GLY A 115 1.44 3.79 3.63
C GLY A 115 1.42 4.28 2.18
N ARG A 116 2.42 3.89 1.36
CA ARG A 116 2.55 4.37 -0.02
C ARG A 116 2.64 3.20 -1.01
N LEU A 117 1.85 3.29 -2.07
CA LEU A 117 1.94 2.40 -3.22
C LEU A 117 2.94 2.98 -4.23
N LEU A 118 3.90 2.15 -4.67
CA LEU A 118 4.82 2.46 -5.77
C LEU A 118 4.45 1.60 -6.97
N GLU A 119 3.87 2.22 -7.98
CA GLU A 119 3.50 1.56 -9.25
C GLU A 119 4.55 1.80 -10.33
N GLY A 120 4.65 0.85 -11.25
CA GLY A 120 5.51 0.93 -12.42
C GLY A 120 5.60 -0.41 -13.13
N ASP A 121 5.95 -0.40 -14.40
CA ASP A 121 6.10 -1.59 -15.24
C ASP A 121 7.19 -2.55 -14.74
N VAL A 122 7.19 -3.76 -15.25
CA VAL A 122 8.28 -4.72 -15.03
C VAL A 122 9.58 -4.11 -15.58
N GLY A 123 10.63 -4.14 -14.77
CA GLY A 123 11.91 -3.52 -15.15
C GLY A 123 12.03 -2.01 -14.93
N SER A 124 10.98 -1.32 -14.43
CA SER A 124 11.04 0.13 -14.13
C SER A 124 11.99 0.51 -13.00
N GLY A 125 12.60 -0.46 -12.32
CA GLY A 125 13.56 -0.24 -11.24
C GLY A 125 12.95 0.02 -9.87
N LYS A 126 11.76 -0.48 -9.59
CA LYS A 126 11.12 -0.38 -8.24
C LYS A 126 12.05 -0.89 -7.13
N THR A 127 12.81 -1.96 -7.39
CA THR A 127 13.77 -2.51 -6.43
C THR A 127 14.92 -1.54 -6.11
N PHE A 128 15.35 -0.72 -7.09
CA PHE A 128 16.31 0.34 -6.85
C PHE A 128 15.75 1.40 -5.90
N VAL A 129 14.52 1.87 -6.14
CA VAL A 129 13.85 2.83 -5.25
C VAL A 129 13.75 2.25 -3.83
N ALA A 130 13.32 0.99 -3.70
CA ALA A 130 13.23 0.30 -2.42
C ALA A 130 14.60 0.21 -1.72
N ALA A 131 15.69 -0.09 -2.44
CA ALA A 131 17.04 -0.15 -1.87
C ALA A 131 17.52 1.22 -1.36
N VAL A 132 17.26 2.31 -2.11
CA VAL A 132 17.60 3.68 -1.65
C VAL A 132 16.82 4.05 -0.40
N ILE A 133 15.53 3.76 -0.36
CA ILE A 133 14.70 4.01 0.84
C ILE A 133 15.16 3.17 2.02
N SER A 134 15.48 1.89 1.80
CA SER A 134 16.06 1.03 2.84
C SER A 134 17.36 1.61 3.41
N LYS A 135 18.26 2.12 2.56
CA LYS A 135 19.51 2.76 3.00
C LYS A 135 19.23 3.98 3.88
N ILE A 136 18.25 4.82 3.50
CA ILE A 136 17.85 5.97 4.30
C ILE A 136 17.38 5.53 5.69
N ILE A 137 16.52 4.52 5.78
CA ILE A 137 15.97 4.03 7.04
C ILE A 137 17.08 3.43 7.91
N LEU A 138 17.92 2.57 7.33
CA LEU A 138 19.03 1.89 8.04
C LEU A 138 20.12 2.84 8.55
N SER A 139 20.24 4.05 7.99
CA SER A 139 21.15 5.09 8.50
C SER A 139 20.62 5.80 9.75
N ASN A 140 19.39 5.49 10.18
CA ASN A 140 18.76 6.08 11.36
C ASN A 140 18.77 5.10 12.55
N LYS A 141 18.57 5.64 13.72
CA LYS A 141 18.53 4.89 14.98
C LYS A 141 17.22 5.15 15.72
N ALA A 142 16.75 4.15 16.44
CA ALA A 142 15.66 4.29 17.37
C ALA A 142 16.11 5.06 18.64
N ASP A 143 15.18 5.39 19.51
CA ASP A 143 15.43 6.16 20.75
C ASP A 143 16.37 5.42 21.72
N ASP A 144 16.44 4.10 21.64
CA ASP A 144 17.35 3.24 22.40
C ASP A 144 18.79 3.17 21.82
N GLY A 145 19.04 3.87 20.72
CA GLY A 145 20.34 3.93 20.04
C GLY A 145 20.60 2.77 19.07
N GLN A 146 19.68 1.79 18.95
CA GLN A 146 19.80 0.70 17.98
C GLN A 146 19.46 1.19 16.56
N HIS A 147 20.11 0.61 15.55
CA HIS A 147 19.79 0.89 14.16
C HIS A 147 18.39 0.37 13.80
N LEU A 148 17.68 1.16 13.01
CA LEU A 148 16.39 0.72 12.46
C LEU A 148 16.59 -0.47 11.53
N GLN A 149 15.56 -1.31 11.43
CA GLN A 149 15.56 -2.49 10.56
C GLN A 149 14.53 -2.34 9.44
N VAL A 150 14.80 -3.01 8.32
CA VAL A 150 13.89 -3.06 7.18
C VAL A 150 13.54 -4.51 6.88
N ALA A 151 12.26 -4.82 6.81
CA ALA A 151 11.77 -6.10 6.32
C ALA A 151 11.25 -5.94 4.88
N TYR A 152 11.86 -6.67 3.93
CA TYR A 152 11.46 -6.69 2.54
C TYR A 152 10.77 -8.01 2.21
N MET A 153 9.47 -7.96 1.93
CA MET A 153 8.66 -9.15 1.68
C MET A 153 8.46 -9.38 0.19
N ALA A 154 8.51 -10.65 -0.22
CA ALA A 154 8.20 -11.10 -1.57
C ALA A 154 7.15 -12.23 -1.53
N PRO A 155 6.28 -12.34 -2.54
CA PRO A 155 5.18 -13.32 -2.53
C PRO A 155 5.63 -14.77 -2.71
N THR A 156 6.83 -15.01 -3.23
CA THR A 156 7.37 -16.36 -3.47
C THR A 156 8.83 -16.45 -3.04
N GLU A 157 9.27 -17.67 -2.70
CA GLU A 157 10.67 -17.94 -2.34
C GLU A 157 11.65 -17.59 -3.46
N ILE A 158 11.27 -17.84 -4.73
CA ILE A 158 12.10 -17.53 -5.89
C ILE A 158 12.34 -16.01 -5.96
N LEU A 159 11.30 -15.21 -5.82
CA LEU A 159 11.41 -13.75 -5.82
C LEU A 159 12.18 -13.25 -4.59
N ALA A 160 11.98 -13.86 -3.42
CA ALA A 160 12.75 -13.52 -2.22
C ALA A 160 14.25 -13.72 -2.43
N LYS A 161 14.66 -14.85 -3.02
CA LYS A 161 16.06 -15.13 -3.38
C LYS A 161 16.63 -14.14 -4.41
N GLN A 162 15.86 -13.83 -5.45
CA GLN A 162 16.28 -12.85 -6.48
C GLN A 162 16.46 -11.44 -5.87
N HIS A 163 15.55 -11.03 -5.00
CA HIS A 163 15.67 -9.75 -4.31
C HIS A 163 16.84 -9.74 -3.33
N PHE A 164 17.03 -10.83 -2.57
CA PHE A 164 18.18 -10.98 -1.68
C PHE A 164 19.51 -10.77 -2.43
N GLU A 165 19.73 -11.47 -3.54
CA GLU A 165 20.93 -11.31 -4.36
C GLU A 165 21.09 -9.88 -4.88
N SER A 166 19.98 -9.22 -5.23
CA SER A 166 20.00 -7.84 -5.69
C SER A 166 20.40 -6.88 -4.58
N PHE A 167 19.81 -7.04 -3.38
CA PHE A 167 20.16 -6.22 -2.24
C PHE A 167 21.60 -6.45 -1.78
N VAL A 168 22.10 -7.69 -1.75
CA VAL A 168 23.50 -8.00 -1.44
C VAL A 168 24.44 -7.24 -2.40
N ARG A 169 24.11 -7.19 -3.70
CA ARG A 169 24.90 -6.41 -4.68
C ARG A 169 24.82 -4.92 -4.44
N PHE A 170 23.62 -4.38 -4.15
CA PHE A 170 23.39 -2.95 -3.95
C PHE A 170 24.07 -2.41 -2.70
N PHE A 171 24.12 -3.22 -1.65
CA PHE A 171 24.72 -2.84 -0.36
C PHE A 171 26.18 -3.27 -0.21
N LYS A 172 26.80 -3.80 -1.29
CA LYS A 172 28.21 -4.19 -1.26
C LYS A 172 29.09 -3.00 -0.87
N GLY A 173 29.94 -3.19 0.16
CA GLY A 173 30.81 -2.13 0.67
C GLY A 173 30.14 -1.17 1.66
N THR A 174 28.97 -1.51 2.16
CA THR A 174 28.32 -0.87 3.30
C THR A 174 28.35 -1.80 4.53
N ASP A 175 28.10 -1.27 5.73
CA ASP A 175 28.04 -2.04 6.97
C ASP A 175 26.64 -2.69 7.20
N VAL A 176 25.83 -2.81 6.16
CA VAL A 176 24.48 -3.37 6.24
C VAL A 176 24.54 -4.88 6.09
N GLU A 177 24.05 -5.58 7.10
CA GLU A 177 23.82 -7.03 7.06
C GLU A 177 22.46 -7.36 6.44
N ILE A 178 22.44 -8.32 5.54
CA ILE A 178 21.23 -8.73 4.83
C ILE A 178 21.01 -10.22 5.07
N GLY A 179 19.87 -10.56 5.68
CA GLY A 179 19.43 -11.94 5.89
C GLY A 179 18.29 -12.32 4.94
N LEU A 180 18.23 -13.58 4.56
CA LEU A 180 17.11 -14.17 3.82
C LEU A 180 16.38 -15.16 4.71
N LEU A 181 15.06 -14.98 4.83
CA LEU A 181 14.17 -15.90 5.52
C LEU A 181 13.15 -16.45 4.53
N THR A 182 13.12 -17.78 4.37
CA THR A 182 12.16 -18.49 3.51
C THR A 182 11.60 -19.70 4.24
N SER A 183 10.60 -20.36 3.65
CA SER A 183 10.08 -21.63 4.18
C SER A 183 11.12 -22.76 4.20
N SER A 184 12.14 -22.67 3.36
CA SER A 184 13.24 -23.66 3.29
C SER A 184 14.41 -23.37 4.24
N GLY A 185 14.40 -22.25 4.98
CA GLY A 185 15.43 -21.89 5.95
C GLY A 185 15.86 -20.42 5.93
N CYS A 186 16.88 -20.12 6.76
CA CYS A 186 17.50 -18.80 6.86
C CYS A 186 18.90 -18.83 6.24
N MET A 187 19.29 -17.73 5.60
CA MET A 187 20.66 -17.44 5.13
C MET A 187 21.09 -16.08 5.65
#